data_9bc218d810b6b307241527c56cb23641
#
_entry.id   9bc218d810b6b307241527c56cb23641
#
_cell.length_a   1.000
_cell.length_b   1.000
_cell.length_c   1.000
_cell.angle_alpha   90.00
_cell.angle_beta   90.00
_cell.angle_gamma   90.00
#
_symmetry.space_group_name_H-M   'P 1'
#
loop_
_entity.id
_entity.type
_entity.pdbx_description
1 polymer ?
#
loop_
_entity_poly.entity_id
_entity_poly.type
_entity_poly.pdbx_seq_one_letter_code
_entity_poly.pdbx_strand_id
1 'polypeptide(L)'
;MNVDFHVHGLLSKRKDFNKDFFMNEIYFSKDNGLDAIVLCEHFNAKDFLVIYDFLEKNYTYDGDRYIIDGISVFPAMEVSVKNKGHVILCGDRESIVNIYKSLETFREKENLIDLEELLDLAEVFNLLKIGAHPCR
;
A
#
# COMPACT_ATOMS: atom_id res chain seq x y z
N MET A 1 -0.85 20.91 -2.45
CA MET A 1 -0.14 19.61 -2.43
C MET A 1 -0.75 18.69 -3.47
N ASN A 2 0.08 18.11 -4.32
CA ASN A 2 -0.36 17.16 -5.36
C ASN A 2 -0.05 15.75 -4.90
N VAL A 3 -1.08 14.91 -4.78
CA VAL A 3 -0.95 13.54 -4.25
C VAL A 3 -1.55 12.54 -5.22
N ASP A 4 -0.83 11.47 -5.52
CA ASP A 4 -1.40 10.29 -6.19
C ASP A 4 -1.77 9.26 -5.13
N PHE A 5 -3.05 8.93 -5.06
CA PHE A 5 -3.59 8.02 -4.04
C PHE A 5 -3.55 6.55 -4.43
N HIS A 6 -2.98 6.21 -5.58
CA HIS A 6 -3.02 4.82 -6.05
C HIS A 6 -1.75 4.43 -6.82
N VAL A 7 -0.66 4.21 -6.09
CA VAL A 7 0.62 3.82 -6.67
C VAL A 7 1.02 2.44 -6.17
N HIS A 8 1.44 1.56 -7.08
CA HIS A 8 1.97 0.25 -6.76
C HIS A 8 3.50 0.24 -6.80
N GLY A 9 4.11 -0.43 -5.83
CA GLY A 9 5.56 -0.49 -5.72
C GLY A 9 6.20 -1.63 -6.51
N LEU A 10 5.38 -2.54 -7.05
CA LEU A 10 5.82 -3.69 -7.83
C LEU A 10 5.23 -3.61 -9.24
N LEU A 11 5.97 -4.14 -10.20
CA LEU A 11 5.47 -4.26 -11.59
C LEU A 11 4.19 -5.10 -11.64
N SER A 12 4.13 -6.18 -10.85
CA SER A 12 2.92 -6.93 -10.60
C SER A 12 3.05 -7.63 -9.24
N LYS A 13 1.92 -8.04 -8.66
CA LYS A 13 1.92 -8.72 -7.35
C LYS A 13 2.65 -10.05 -7.34
N ARG A 14 2.92 -10.65 -8.51
CA ARG A 14 3.63 -11.92 -8.66
C ARG A 14 5.12 -11.75 -8.91
N LYS A 15 5.58 -10.53 -9.18
CA LYS A 15 6.97 -10.24 -9.48
C LYS A 15 7.76 -9.94 -8.21
N ASP A 16 9.05 -10.20 -8.28
CA ASP A 16 9.99 -9.82 -7.23
C ASP A 16 10.09 -8.29 -7.17
N PHE A 17 10.44 -7.78 -6.00
CA PHE A 17 10.73 -6.37 -5.83
C PHE A 17 11.92 -5.98 -6.72
N ASN A 18 11.75 -4.89 -7.48
CA ASN A 18 12.77 -4.33 -8.34
C ASN A 18 13.03 -2.90 -7.91
N LYS A 19 14.21 -2.66 -7.37
CA LYS A 19 14.61 -1.33 -6.88
C LYS A 19 14.52 -0.27 -7.98
N ASP A 20 15.00 -0.58 -9.18
CA ASP A 20 15.01 0.38 -10.28
C ASP A 20 13.59 0.75 -10.73
N PHE A 21 12.69 -0.23 -10.79
CA PHE A 21 11.29 0.04 -11.08
C PHE A 21 10.68 0.96 -10.03
N PHE A 22 10.90 0.65 -8.75
CA PHE A 22 10.35 1.46 -7.65
C PHE A 22 10.90 2.89 -7.70
N MET A 23 12.21 3.05 -7.87
CA MET A 23 12.82 4.38 -7.92
C MET A 23 12.38 5.16 -9.14
N ASN A 24 12.13 4.50 -10.27
CA ASN A 24 11.58 5.15 -11.45
C ASN A 24 10.17 5.69 -11.20
N GLU A 25 9.35 4.99 -10.42
CA GLU A 25 8.04 5.51 -9.99
C GLU A 25 8.19 6.80 -9.18
N ILE A 26 9.17 6.85 -8.29
CA ILE A 26 9.46 8.05 -7.49
C ILE A 26 9.90 9.20 -8.39
N TYR A 27 10.84 8.96 -9.30
CA TYR A 27 11.35 9.99 -10.21
C TYR A 27 10.26 10.50 -11.15
N PHE A 28 9.44 9.60 -11.68
CA PHE A 28 8.31 9.94 -12.51
C PHE A 28 7.31 10.83 -11.76
N SER A 29 7.00 10.47 -10.53
CA SER A 29 6.11 11.26 -9.68
C SER A 29 6.65 12.67 -9.45
N LYS A 30 7.94 12.77 -9.14
CA LYS A 30 8.60 14.05 -8.94
C LYS A 30 8.58 14.90 -10.22
N ASP A 31 8.91 14.31 -11.37
CA ASP A 31 8.94 14.99 -12.65
C ASP A 31 7.55 15.49 -13.07
N ASN A 32 6.49 14.84 -12.60
CA ASN A 32 5.11 15.23 -12.87
C ASN A 32 4.51 16.16 -11.81
N GLY A 33 5.33 16.72 -10.95
CA GLY A 33 4.92 17.73 -9.98
C GLY A 33 4.17 17.19 -8.78
N LEU A 34 4.27 15.88 -8.48
CA LEU A 34 3.66 15.31 -7.30
C LEU A 34 4.52 15.61 -6.07
N ASP A 35 3.86 15.86 -4.96
CA ASP A 35 4.50 16.06 -3.66
C ASP A 35 4.48 14.79 -2.81
N ALA A 36 3.52 13.92 -3.06
CA ALA A 36 3.32 12.72 -2.29
C ALA A 36 2.66 11.61 -3.12
N ILE A 37 2.89 10.37 -2.70
CA ILE A 37 2.20 9.20 -3.23
C ILE A 37 1.68 8.36 -2.08
N VAL A 38 0.58 7.65 -2.32
CA VAL A 38 0.08 6.62 -1.43
C VAL A 38 0.49 5.27 -2.03
N LEU A 39 1.37 4.58 -1.34
CA LEU A 39 1.94 3.30 -1.80
C LEU A 39 0.98 2.18 -1.42
N CYS A 40 0.01 1.91 -2.29
CA CYS A 40 -1.05 0.95 -2.03
C CYS A 40 -0.84 -0.37 -2.78
N GLU A 41 0.27 -1.05 -2.50
CA GLU A 41 0.52 -2.36 -3.09
C GLU A 41 -0.55 -3.37 -2.67
N HIS A 42 -0.78 -4.37 -3.51
CA HIS A 42 -1.76 -5.42 -3.24
C HIS A 42 -1.42 -6.19 -1.95
N PHE A 43 -2.44 -6.43 -1.14
CA PHE A 43 -2.30 -7.17 0.13
C PHE A 43 -1.75 -8.57 -0.05
N ASN A 44 -1.90 -9.15 -1.24
CA ASN A 44 -1.41 -10.50 -1.56
C ASN A 44 -0.18 -10.50 -2.46
N ALA A 45 0.50 -9.36 -2.57
CA ALA A 45 1.74 -9.28 -3.34
C ALA A 45 2.84 -10.11 -2.67
N LYS A 46 3.56 -10.88 -3.48
CA LYS A 46 4.64 -11.75 -3.02
C LYS A 46 5.67 -11.00 -2.17
N ASP A 47 6.07 -9.83 -2.63
CA ASP A 47 7.15 -9.04 -2.01
C ASP A 47 6.64 -7.80 -1.28
N PHE A 48 5.42 -7.85 -0.74
CA PHE A 48 4.86 -6.74 0.01
C PHE A 48 5.81 -6.26 1.12
N LEU A 49 6.26 -7.18 1.96
CA LEU A 49 7.16 -6.83 3.07
C LEU A 49 8.56 -6.45 2.61
N VAL A 50 8.99 -6.95 1.45
CA VAL A 50 10.31 -6.61 0.89
C VAL A 50 10.36 -5.12 0.57
N ILE A 51 9.28 -4.54 0.06
CA ILE A 51 9.19 -3.11 -0.20
C ILE A 51 9.45 -2.33 1.10
N TYR A 52 8.76 -2.69 2.18
CA TYR A 52 8.89 -1.99 3.45
C TYR A 52 10.26 -2.20 4.10
N ASP A 53 10.87 -3.38 3.95
CA ASP A 53 12.24 -3.61 4.40
C ASP A 53 13.23 -2.70 3.66
N PHE A 54 13.06 -2.55 2.35
CA PHE A 54 13.86 -1.66 1.54
C PHE A 54 13.73 -0.21 1.98
N LEU A 55 12.51 0.25 2.20
CA LEU A 55 12.23 1.62 2.64
C LEU A 55 12.84 1.89 4.02
N GLU A 56 12.68 0.95 4.93
CA GLU A 56 13.19 1.09 6.31
C GLU A 56 14.70 1.17 6.37
N LYS A 57 15.40 0.42 5.51
CA LYS A 57 16.85 0.41 5.47
C LYS A 57 17.47 1.63 4.80
N ASN A 58 16.74 2.29 3.91
CA ASN A 58 17.33 3.29 3.02
C ASN A 58 16.81 4.71 3.20
N TYR A 59 15.66 4.90 3.84
CA TYR A 59 15.02 6.21 3.89
C TYR A 59 14.52 6.55 5.29
N THR A 60 14.39 7.84 5.54
CA THR A 60 13.85 8.37 6.79
C THR A 60 12.35 8.18 6.84
N TYR A 61 11.84 7.68 7.96
CA TYR A 61 10.43 7.63 8.27
C TYR A 61 10.09 8.75 9.25
N ASP A 62 9.19 9.64 8.86
CA ASP A 62 8.82 10.82 9.65
C ASP A 62 7.37 10.71 10.11
N GLY A 63 7.15 9.96 11.19
CA GLY A 63 5.87 9.84 11.87
C GLY A 63 4.81 9.03 11.14
N ASP A 64 4.50 9.38 9.92
CA ASP A 64 3.44 8.74 9.13
C ASP A 64 3.83 8.47 7.68
N ARG A 65 5.06 8.77 7.27
CA ARG A 65 5.49 8.67 5.88
C ARG A 65 7.00 8.50 5.76
N TYR A 66 7.42 7.91 4.64
CA TYR A 66 8.82 7.94 4.23
C TYR A 66 9.08 9.17 3.37
N ILE A 67 10.29 9.69 3.43
CA ILE A 67 10.73 10.79 2.57
C ILE A 67 11.76 10.24 1.58
N ILE A 68 11.43 10.27 0.30
CA ILE A 68 12.28 9.75 -0.75
C ILE A 68 12.47 10.83 -1.82
N ASP A 69 13.67 11.37 -1.91
CA ASP A 69 14.01 12.41 -2.88
C ASP A 69 13.01 13.59 -2.86
N GLY A 70 12.57 13.98 -1.65
CA GLY A 70 11.60 15.05 -1.46
C GLY A 70 10.14 14.66 -1.62
N ILE A 71 9.87 13.42 -2.04
CA ILE A 71 8.50 12.89 -2.17
C ILE A 71 8.09 12.22 -0.86
N SER A 72 6.91 12.56 -0.36
CA SER A 72 6.31 11.85 0.77
C SER A 72 5.66 10.56 0.30
N VAL A 73 6.01 9.43 0.92
CA VAL A 73 5.48 8.12 0.57
C VAL A 73 4.69 7.58 1.76
N PHE A 74 3.37 7.56 1.63
CA PHE A 74 2.48 7.12 2.71
C PHE A 74 2.26 5.61 2.62
N PRO A 75 2.49 4.86 3.72
CA PRO A 75 2.20 3.43 3.74
C PRO A 75 0.71 3.17 3.54
N ALA A 76 0.41 2.16 2.73
CA ALA A 76 -0.96 1.77 2.44
C ALA A 76 -1.00 0.34 1.90
N MET A 77 -2.20 -0.14 1.60
CA MET A 77 -2.40 -1.47 1.06
C MET A 77 -3.73 -1.52 0.33
N GLU A 78 -3.75 -2.16 -0.83
CA GLU A 78 -5.00 -2.42 -1.55
C GLU A 78 -5.47 -3.83 -1.25
N VAL A 79 -6.68 -3.96 -0.70
CA VAL A 79 -7.25 -5.24 -0.29
C VAL A 79 -8.44 -5.58 -1.17
N SER A 80 -8.40 -6.76 -1.79
CA SER A 80 -9.55 -7.31 -2.51
C SER A 80 -10.50 -7.97 -1.52
N VAL A 81 -11.79 -7.73 -1.67
CA VAL A 81 -12.82 -8.30 -0.78
C VAL A 81 -13.73 -9.26 -1.55
N LYS A 82 -14.33 -10.21 -0.84
CA LYS A 82 -15.20 -11.21 -1.48
C LYS A 82 -16.48 -10.64 -2.07
N ASN A 83 -16.87 -9.45 -1.64
CA ASN A 83 -18.04 -8.73 -2.13
C ASN A 83 -17.81 -8.02 -3.47
N LYS A 84 -16.70 -8.32 -4.13
CA LYS A 84 -16.20 -7.69 -5.36
C LYS A 84 -15.87 -6.22 -5.15
N GLY A 85 -14.62 -5.89 -5.33
CA GLY A 85 -14.10 -4.55 -5.17
C GLY A 85 -12.81 -4.54 -4.41
N HIS A 86 -12.26 -3.36 -4.25
CA HIS A 86 -10.98 -3.15 -3.58
C HIS A 86 -11.11 -2.01 -2.61
N VAL A 87 -10.43 -2.13 -1.48
CA VAL A 87 -10.36 -1.07 -0.47
C VAL A 87 -8.89 -0.73 -0.24
N ILE A 88 -8.57 0.55 -0.29
CA ILE A 88 -7.24 1.03 0.08
C ILE A 88 -7.27 1.37 1.56
N LEU A 89 -6.34 0.78 2.30
CA LEU A 89 -6.11 1.07 3.71
C LEU A 89 -4.83 1.87 3.83
N CYS A 90 -4.89 3.03 4.48
CA CYS A 90 -3.74 3.92 4.63
C CYS A 90 -3.54 4.26 6.10
N GLY A 91 -2.30 4.25 6.55
CA GLY A 91 -1.94 4.57 7.92
C GLY A 91 -0.45 4.54 8.14
N ASP A 92 -0.04 4.50 9.40
CA ASP A 92 1.38 4.40 9.71
C ASP A 92 1.94 3.02 9.32
N ARG A 93 3.26 2.97 9.17
CA ARG A 93 3.96 1.76 8.75
C ARG A 93 3.66 0.56 9.66
N GLU A 94 3.70 0.77 10.96
CA GLU A 94 3.47 -0.32 11.91
C GLU A 94 2.08 -0.93 11.76
N SER A 95 1.05 -0.07 11.64
CA SER A 95 -0.32 -0.51 11.45
C SER A 95 -0.50 -1.26 10.13
N ILE A 96 0.09 -0.76 9.05
CA ILE A 96 0.02 -1.42 7.73
C ILE A 96 0.70 -2.79 7.77
N VAL A 97 1.89 -2.90 8.36
CA VAL A 97 2.58 -4.19 8.47
C VAL A 97 1.79 -5.16 9.34
N ASN A 98 1.21 -4.68 10.44
CA ASN A 98 0.42 -5.54 11.33
C ASN A 98 -0.87 -6.03 10.70
N ILE A 99 -1.60 -5.17 9.99
CA ILE A 99 -2.81 -5.62 9.30
C ILE A 99 -2.47 -6.57 8.15
N TYR A 100 -1.36 -6.32 7.46
CA TYR A 100 -0.86 -7.24 6.43
C TYR A 100 -0.73 -8.66 7.00
N LYS A 101 -0.10 -8.80 8.16
CA LYS A 101 0.06 -10.09 8.83
C LYS A 101 -1.28 -10.69 9.24
N SER A 102 -2.21 -9.86 9.70
CA SER A 102 -3.55 -10.30 10.08
C SER A 102 -4.38 -10.83 8.92
N LEU A 103 -4.06 -10.42 7.68
CA LEU A 103 -4.77 -10.84 6.48
C LEU A 103 -4.20 -12.11 5.84
N GLU A 104 -3.24 -12.78 6.47
CA GLU A 104 -2.54 -13.92 5.88
C GLU A 104 -3.49 -15.01 5.38
N THR A 105 -4.53 -15.34 6.12
CA THR A 105 -5.49 -16.39 5.75
C THR A 105 -6.43 -15.96 4.64
N PHE A 106 -6.46 -14.69 4.27
CA PHE A 106 -7.39 -14.13 3.28
C PHE A 106 -6.73 -13.79 1.94
N ARG A 107 -5.51 -14.24 1.70
CA ARG A 107 -4.77 -13.88 0.49
C ARG A 107 -5.16 -14.67 -0.75
N GLU A 108 -5.72 -15.84 -0.57
CA GLU A 108 -6.13 -16.68 -1.69
C GLU A 108 -7.46 -16.20 -2.27
N LYS A 109 -7.59 -16.26 -3.59
CA LYS A 109 -8.77 -15.79 -4.31
C LYS A 109 -10.07 -16.43 -3.80
N GLU A 110 -9.99 -17.69 -3.36
CA GLU A 110 -11.14 -18.46 -2.88
C GLU A 110 -11.52 -18.12 -1.45
N ASN A 111 -10.72 -17.32 -0.75
CA ASN A 111 -10.92 -17.04 0.67
C ASN A 111 -10.70 -15.57 1.01
N LEU A 112 -11.19 -14.67 0.17
CA LEU A 112 -11.07 -13.23 0.42
C LEU A 112 -11.91 -12.83 1.64
N ILE A 113 -11.45 -11.80 2.34
CA ILE A 113 -12.14 -11.27 3.51
C ILE A 113 -13.46 -10.59 3.12
N ASP A 114 -14.47 -10.69 3.98
CA ASP A 114 -15.70 -9.93 3.83
C ASP A 114 -15.46 -8.44 4.06
N LEU A 115 -16.18 -7.58 3.33
CA LEU A 115 -16.01 -6.13 3.43
C LEU A 115 -16.23 -5.61 4.86
N GLU A 116 -17.31 -6.03 5.54
CA GLU A 116 -17.58 -5.56 6.89
C GLU A 116 -16.49 -5.99 7.87
N GLU A 117 -16.02 -7.23 7.76
CA GLU A 117 -14.93 -7.74 8.59
C GLU A 117 -13.66 -6.95 8.36
N LEU A 118 -13.34 -6.62 7.09
CA LEU A 118 -12.19 -5.78 6.78
C LEU A 118 -12.31 -4.38 7.37
N LEU A 119 -13.49 -3.77 7.28
CA LEU A 119 -13.71 -2.43 7.82
C LEU A 119 -13.57 -2.41 9.34
N ASP A 120 -14.08 -3.44 10.01
CA ASP A 120 -13.93 -3.58 11.46
C ASP A 120 -12.45 -3.74 11.85
N LEU A 121 -11.72 -4.55 11.09
CA LEU A 121 -10.28 -4.75 11.31
C LEU A 121 -9.51 -3.45 11.10
N ALA A 122 -9.86 -2.69 10.07
CA ALA A 122 -9.24 -1.39 9.78
C ALA A 122 -9.47 -0.39 10.92
N GLU A 123 -10.65 -0.42 11.55
CA GLU A 123 -10.93 0.42 12.73
C GLU A 123 -10.01 0.07 13.91
N VAL A 124 -9.77 -1.23 14.14
CA VAL A 124 -8.86 -1.67 15.21
C VAL A 124 -7.46 -1.08 15.01
N PHE A 125 -6.99 -0.99 13.78
CA PHE A 125 -5.68 -0.44 13.46
C PHE A 125 -5.71 1.07 13.17
N ASN A 126 -6.86 1.70 13.29
CA ASN A 126 -7.05 3.14 13.06
C ASN A 126 -6.58 3.59 11.67
N LEU A 127 -6.99 2.84 10.65
CA LEU A 127 -6.60 3.09 9.26
C LEU A 127 -7.64 3.92 8.52
N LEU A 128 -7.18 4.80 7.62
CA LEU A 128 -8.03 5.47 6.65
C LEU A 128 -8.47 4.45 5.59
N LYS A 129 -9.75 4.47 5.24
CA LYS A 129 -10.34 3.55 4.28
C LYS A 129 -10.82 4.29 3.04
N ILE A 130 -10.36 3.88 1.87
CA ILE A 130 -10.72 4.50 0.59
C ILE A 130 -11.20 3.40 -0.35
N GLY A 131 -12.41 3.55 -0.91
CA GLY A 131 -12.89 2.65 -1.94
C GLY A 131 -12.06 2.84 -3.21
N ALA A 132 -11.56 1.76 -3.77
CA ALA A 132 -10.82 1.78 -5.02
C ALA A 132 -11.65 1.15 -6.11
N HIS A 133 -11.59 1.71 -7.31
CA HIS A 133 -12.32 1.22 -8.48
C HIS A 133 -13.83 1.07 -8.22
N PRO A 134 -14.52 2.11 -7.77
CA PRO A 134 -15.92 1.98 -7.31
C PRO A 134 -16.91 1.60 -8.40
N CYS A 135 -16.54 1.75 -9.65
CA CYS A 135 -17.43 1.48 -10.80
C CYS A 135 -17.21 0.11 -11.43
N ARG A 136 -16.50 -0.78 -10.76
CA ARG A 136 -16.24 -2.12 -11.25
C ARG A 136 -17.21 -3.15 -10.71
#